data_030e73aa1d42bffcbcf55b82d1b0bb67
#
_entry.id   030e73aa1d42bffcbcf55b82d1b0bb67
#
_cell.length_a   1.000
_cell.length_b   1.000
_cell.length_c   1.000
_cell.angle_alpha   90.00
_cell.angle_beta   90.00
_cell.angle_gamma   90.00
#
_symmetry.space_group_name_H-M   'P 1'
#
loop_
_entity.id
_entity.type
_entity.pdbx_description
1 polymer ?
#
loop_
_entity_poly.entity_id
_entity_poly.type
_entity_poly.pdbx_seq_one_letter_code
_entity_poly.pdbx_strand_id
1 'polypeptide(L)'
;MEINRIDSYDDDRFDKEVLKQHGAFLVDGQYPCSFRIVDEKTAVVGYHNYEGIEELIEEFRFYAEHITCFLDEQGNLLKEYPRVKIFDLELDQIQPSQFFVDEDKLKAVASFVRVPEDVVIPVMRMENTNQYISQDGHTRMYCACQKGIRTVKAFLVGEENDYISYFVKEARNRGIYKISDMQVLSHEEYTEKWHRFCDEYFSSREQD
;
A
#
# COMPACT_ATOMS: atom_id res chain seq x y z
N MET A 1 -12.78 4.81 -18.36
CA MET A 1 -13.24 4.38 -17.03
C MET A 1 -12.33 5.07 -16.03
N GLU A 2 -12.88 5.83 -15.09
CA GLU A 2 -12.13 6.45 -13.99
C GLU A 2 -12.17 5.50 -12.80
N ILE A 3 -11.00 5.14 -12.23
CA ILE A 3 -10.90 4.19 -11.12
C ILE A 3 -10.22 4.92 -9.95
N ASN A 4 -10.92 5.02 -8.82
CA ASN A 4 -10.44 5.70 -7.64
C ASN A 4 -10.41 4.73 -6.44
N ARG A 5 -9.22 4.50 -5.86
CA ARG A 5 -9.09 3.73 -4.61
C ARG A 5 -9.66 4.52 -3.44
N ILE A 6 -10.40 3.86 -2.58
CA ILE A 6 -10.89 4.40 -1.32
C ILE A 6 -9.83 4.20 -0.24
N ASP A 7 -9.25 5.28 0.24
CA ASP A 7 -8.15 5.30 1.22
C ASP A 7 -8.65 5.45 2.67
N SER A 8 -9.97 5.41 2.85
CA SER A 8 -10.65 5.45 4.16
C SER A 8 -10.81 4.06 4.74
N TYR A 9 -10.74 3.94 6.06
CA TYR A 9 -11.10 2.72 6.80
C TYR A 9 -12.55 2.74 7.31
N ASP A 10 -13.31 3.78 7.00
CA ASP A 10 -14.69 3.97 7.44
C ASP A 10 -15.53 4.53 6.29
N ASP A 11 -15.95 3.64 5.38
CA ASP A 11 -16.82 3.93 4.24
C ASP A 11 -17.93 2.88 4.20
N ASP A 12 -19.17 3.31 4.44
CA ASP A 12 -20.35 2.44 4.58
C ASP A 12 -20.71 1.66 3.30
N ARG A 13 -20.10 1.99 2.16
CA ARG A 13 -20.30 1.26 0.89
C ARG A 13 -19.56 -0.06 0.82
N PHE A 14 -18.62 -0.29 1.74
CA PHE A 14 -17.72 -1.45 1.71
C PHE A 14 -17.66 -2.17 3.05
N ASP A 15 -17.44 -3.48 2.99
CA ASP A 15 -17.13 -4.26 4.17
C ASP A 15 -15.84 -3.77 4.83
N LYS A 16 -15.81 -3.75 6.16
CA LYS A 16 -14.64 -3.31 6.94
C LYS A 16 -13.37 -4.11 6.63
N GLU A 17 -13.54 -5.39 6.29
CA GLU A 17 -12.40 -6.24 5.90
C GLU A 17 -11.78 -5.79 4.57
N VAL A 18 -12.61 -5.45 3.58
CA VAL A 18 -12.16 -4.91 2.29
C VAL A 18 -11.42 -3.58 2.48
N LEU A 19 -11.95 -2.68 3.33
CA LEU A 19 -11.29 -1.41 3.65
C LEU A 19 -9.93 -1.61 4.32
N LYS A 20 -9.81 -2.54 5.27
CA LYS A 20 -8.53 -2.88 5.93
C LYS A 20 -7.49 -3.44 4.96
N GLN A 21 -7.93 -4.14 3.93
CA GLN A 21 -7.09 -4.72 2.90
C GLN A 21 -6.78 -3.73 1.76
N HIS A 22 -7.28 -2.48 1.83
CA HIS A 22 -7.20 -1.48 0.76
C HIS A 22 -7.77 -1.97 -0.58
N GLY A 23 -8.75 -2.86 -0.52
CA GLY A 23 -9.41 -3.46 -1.68
C GLY A 23 -10.68 -2.75 -2.14
N ALA A 24 -10.94 -1.52 -1.66
CA ALA A 24 -12.13 -0.74 -2.00
C ALA A 24 -11.84 0.26 -3.12
N PHE A 25 -12.63 0.22 -4.19
CA PHE A 25 -12.52 1.12 -5.34
C PHE A 25 -13.88 1.67 -5.75
N LEU A 26 -13.88 2.86 -6.32
CA LEU A 26 -15.02 3.43 -7.02
C LEU A 26 -14.70 3.57 -8.51
N VAL A 27 -15.59 3.08 -9.33
CA VAL A 27 -15.55 3.24 -10.78
C VAL A 27 -16.49 4.38 -11.16
N ASP A 28 -15.97 5.33 -11.96
CA ASP A 28 -16.68 6.53 -12.40
C ASP A 28 -17.36 7.30 -11.24
N GLY A 29 -16.71 7.27 -10.06
CA GLY A 29 -17.13 7.99 -8.85
C GLY A 29 -18.39 7.44 -8.16
N GLN A 30 -19.02 6.38 -8.69
CA GLN A 30 -20.34 5.91 -8.18
C GLN A 30 -20.48 4.39 -8.03
N TYR A 31 -19.74 3.58 -8.79
CA TYR A 31 -19.91 2.13 -8.75
C TYR A 31 -18.88 1.48 -7.84
N PRO A 32 -19.29 0.91 -6.71
CA PRO A 32 -18.35 0.24 -5.81
C PRO A 32 -17.82 -1.06 -6.44
N CYS A 33 -16.51 -1.23 -6.35
CA CYS A 33 -15.81 -2.47 -6.67
C CYS A 33 -14.96 -2.87 -5.46
N SER A 34 -15.03 -4.13 -5.04
CA SER A 34 -14.31 -4.66 -3.89
C SER A 34 -13.37 -5.79 -4.27
N PHE A 35 -12.18 -5.78 -3.71
CA PHE A 35 -11.22 -6.88 -3.75
C PHE A 35 -11.03 -7.39 -2.32
N ARG A 36 -11.60 -8.55 -2.01
CA ARG A 36 -11.43 -9.18 -0.71
C ARG A 36 -10.36 -10.26 -0.79
N ILE A 37 -9.22 -10.02 -0.19
CA ILE A 37 -8.12 -10.99 -0.08
C ILE A 37 -8.58 -12.14 0.82
N VAL A 38 -8.55 -13.36 0.32
CA VAL A 38 -9.01 -14.57 1.03
C VAL A 38 -7.87 -15.51 1.41
N ASP A 39 -6.72 -15.40 0.74
CA ASP A 39 -5.49 -16.09 1.08
C ASP A 39 -4.25 -15.32 0.54
N GLU A 40 -3.04 -15.87 0.68
CA GLU A 40 -1.76 -15.23 0.32
C GLU A 40 -1.66 -14.76 -1.15
N LYS A 41 -2.51 -15.26 -2.04
CA LYS A 41 -2.42 -15.00 -3.48
C LYS A 41 -3.78 -14.75 -4.14
N THR A 42 -4.89 -14.93 -3.43
CA THR A 42 -6.24 -14.93 -3.99
C THR A 42 -7.08 -13.78 -3.46
N ALA A 43 -7.75 -13.07 -4.36
CA ALA A 43 -8.81 -12.13 -4.02
C ALA A 43 -10.13 -12.51 -4.70
N VAL A 44 -11.23 -12.29 -3.99
CA VAL A 44 -12.60 -12.35 -4.53
C VAL A 44 -13.01 -10.93 -4.91
N VAL A 45 -13.47 -10.77 -6.15
CA VAL A 45 -13.88 -9.49 -6.73
C VAL A 45 -15.39 -9.36 -6.70
N GLY A 46 -15.87 -8.35 -5.98
CA GLY A 46 -17.27 -7.94 -5.96
C GLY A 46 -17.47 -6.71 -6.85
N TYR A 47 -18.01 -6.91 -8.04
CA TYR A 47 -18.32 -5.86 -8.98
C TYR A 47 -19.54 -6.26 -9.86
N HIS A 48 -20.51 -5.36 -9.97
CA HIS A 48 -21.78 -5.67 -10.65
C HIS A 48 -21.66 -5.71 -12.19
N ASN A 49 -20.65 -5.06 -12.75
CA ASN A 49 -20.40 -5.04 -14.20
C ASN A 49 -18.96 -5.46 -14.46
N TYR A 50 -18.75 -6.65 -15.03
CA TYR A 50 -17.43 -7.19 -15.33
C TYR A 50 -16.81 -6.62 -16.64
N GLU A 51 -17.47 -5.68 -17.32
CA GLU A 51 -16.85 -4.91 -18.38
C GLU A 51 -15.74 -4.03 -17.79
N GLY A 52 -14.51 -4.12 -18.32
CA GLY A 52 -13.34 -3.43 -17.78
C GLY A 52 -12.74 -4.05 -16.51
N ILE A 53 -13.13 -5.27 -16.12
CA ILE A 53 -12.61 -5.93 -14.92
C ILE A 53 -11.08 -6.11 -14.95
N GLU A 54 -10.48 -6.25 -16.11
CA GLU A 54 -9.02 -6.39 -16.23
C GLU A 54 -8.31 -5.11 -15.81
N GLU A 55 -8.81 -3.93 -16.19
CA GLU A 55 -8.25 -2.63 -15.76
C GLU A 55 -8.38 -2.44 -14.24
N LEU A 56 -9.51 -2.84 -13.65
CA LEU A 56 -9.72 -2.82 -12.21
C LEU A 56 -8.74 -3.75 -11.46
N ILE A 57 -8.50 -4.94 -12.00
CA ILE A 57 -7.54 -5.89 -11.43
C ILE A 57 -6.11 -5.31 -11.50
N GLU A 58 -5.70 -4.70 -12.62
CA GLU A 58 -4.38 -4.07 -12.73
C GLU A 58 -4.23 -2.90 -11.77
N GLU A 59 -5.25 -2.07 -11.59
CA GLU A 59 -5.24 -0.97 -10.63
C GLU A 59 -5.10 -1.48 -9.18
N PHE A 60 -5.82 -2.53 -8.81
CA PHE A 60 -5.65 -3.17 -7.51
C PHE A 60 -4.25 -3.77 -7.34
N ARG A 61 -3.73 -4.44 -8.37
CA ARG A 61 -2.42 -5.07 -8.36
C ARG A 61 -1.26 -4.07 -8.25
N PHE A 62 -1.44 -2.83 -8.67
CA PHE A 62 -0.44 -1.78 -8.44
C PHE A 62 -0.05 -1.68 -6.95
N TYR A 63 -1.00 -1.94 -6.03
CA TYR A 63 -0.77 -1.93 -4.58
C TYR A 63 -0.57 -3.32 -3.98
N ALA A 64 -1.01 -4.37 -4.65
CA ALA A 64 -1.07 -5.75 -4.16
C ALA A 64 -0.63 -6.76 -5.23
N GLU A 65 0.52 -6.54 -5.87
CA GLU A 65 1.04 -7.39 -6.96
C GLU A 65 1.19 -8.87 -6.55
N HIS A 66 1.37 -9.14 -5.25
CA HIS A 66 1.44 -10.50 -4.70
C HIS A 66 0.13 -11.27 -4.82
N ILE A 67 -1.00 -10.59 -5.00
CA ILE A 67 -2.28 -11.22 -5.32
C ILE A 67 -2.28 -11.56 -6.81
N THR A 68 -2.38 -12.85 -7.10
CA THR A 68 -2.19 -13.38 -8.46
C THR A 68 -3.35 -14.19 -8.98
N CYS A 69 -4.36 -14.49 -8.15
CA CYS A 69 -5.57 -15.22 -8.53
C CYS A 69 -6.81 -14.40 -8.17
N PHE A 70 -7.64 -14.10 -9.16
CA PHE A 70 -8.86 -13.31 -9.00
C PHE A 70 -10.08 -14.13 -9.37
N LEU A 71 -11.00 -14.25 -8.41
CA LEU A 71 -12.25 -15.00 -8.56
C LEU A 71 -13.43 -14.02 -8.46
N ASP A 72 -14.53 -14.35 -9.14
CA ASP A 72 -15.81 -13.69 -8.88
C ASP A 72 -16.42 -14.16 -7.55
N GLU A 73 -17.56 -13.58 -7.16
CA GLU A 73 -18.29 -13.97 -5.94
C GLU A 73 -18.85 -15.40 -5.98
N GLN A 74 -18.96 -15.99 -7.16
CA GLN A 74 -19.40 -17.37 -7.38
C GLN A 74 -18.22 -18.36 -7.37
N GLY A 75 -16.96 -17.85 -7.29
CA GLY A 75 -15.75 -18.65 -7.30
C GLY A 75 -15.24 -19.01 -8.71
N ASN A 76 -15.76 -18.38 -9.77
CA ASN A 76 -15.22 -18.55 -11.11
C ASN A 76 -13.95 -17.72 -11.28
N LEU A 77 -12.99 -18.28 -12.02
CA LEU A 77 -11.73 -17.60 -12.33
C LEU A 77 -11.96 -16.43 -13.29
N LEU A 78 -11.60 -15.23 -12.85
CA LEU A 78 -11.59 -14.02 -13.68
C LEU A 78 -10.22 -13.81 -14.34
N LYS A 79 -9.15 -13.91 -13.55
CA LYS A 79 -7.78 -13.70 -14.04
C LYS A 79 -6.77 -14.42 -13.14
N GLU A 80 -5.66 -14.87 -13.74
CA GLU A 80 -4.52 -15.43 -13.02
C GLU A 80 -3.21 -14.89 -13.60
N TYR A 81 -2.24 -14.64 -12.70
CA TYR A 81 -0.90 -14.13 -13.01
C TYR A 81 0.18 -15.08 -12.47
N PRO A 82 1.42 -14.97 -12.95
CA PRO A 82 2.54 -15.68 -12.37
C PRO A 82 2.68 -15.41 -10.87
N ARG A 83 3.02 -16.44 -10.10
CA ARG A 83 3.15 -16.32 -8.63
C ARG A 83 4.28 -15.37 -8.25
N VAL A 84 3.99 -14.43 -7.37
CA VAL A 84 4.97 -13.54 -6.73
C VAL A 84 5.53 -14.20 -5.48
N LYS A 85 6.85 -14.11 -5.29
CA LYS A 85 7.52 -14.68 -4.12
C LYS A 85 7.45 -13.71 -2.94
N ILE A 86 6.78 -14.12 -1.87
CA ILE A 86 6.79 -13.43 -0.58
C ILE A 86 7.94 -13.96 0.27
N PHE A 87 8.59 -13.07 1.05
CA PHE A 87 9.67 -13.41 1.96
C PHE A 87 9.59 -12.58 3.25
N ASP A 88 10.24 -13.09 4.31
CA ASP A 88 10.37 -12.36 5.57
C ASP A 88 11.44 -11.28 5.44
N LEU A 89 11.13 -10.07 5.97
CA LEU A 89 12.03 -8.93 5.92
C LEU A 89 12.05 -8.21 7.28
N GLU A 90 13.25 -8.01 7.83
CA GLU A 90 13.43 -7.25 9.06
C GLU A 90 13.13 -5.76 8.83
N LEU A 91 12.36 -5.14 9.73
CA LEU A 91 11.97 -3.73 9.62
C LEU A 91 13.16 -2.76 9.64
N ASP A 92 14.26 -3.15 10.27
CA ASP A 92 15.49 -2.33 10.32
C ASP A 92 16.29 -2.33 9.02
N GLN A 93 15.97 -3.24 8.09
CA GLN A 93 16.53 -3.28 6.74
C GLN A 93 15.74 -2.42 5.74
N ILE A 94 14.67 -1.75 6.20
CA ILE A 94 13.77 -0.98 5.33
C ILE A 94 14.02 0.52 5.49
N GLN A 95 14.42 1.14 4.40
CA GLN A 95 14.41 2.59 4.24
C GLN A 95 13.01 3.03 3.80
N PRO A 96 12.29 3.83 4.59
CA PRO A 96 11.02 4.38 4.14
C PRO A 96 11.21 5.44 3.05
N SER A 97 10.30 5.46 2.09
CA SER A 97 10.16 6.55 1.11
C SER A 97 9.20 7.65 1.58
N GLN A 98 8.55 7.45 2.72
CA GLN A 98 7.66 8.39 3.39
C GLN A 98 8.27 8.79 4.75
N PHE A 99 7.97 9.99 5.25
CA PHE A 99 8.55 10.48 6.49
C PHE A 99 7.53 10.82 7.57
N PHE A 100 6.24 10.85 7.24
CA PHE A 100 5.15 11.08 8.17
C PHE A 100 4.15 9.92 8.20
N VAL A 101 3.51 9.72 9.34
CA VAL A 101 2.42 8.77 9.56
C VAL A 101 1.20 9.56 10.03
N ASP A 102 0.06 9.32 9.40
CA ASP A 102 -1.23 9.89 9.81
C ASP A 102 -1.73 9.18 11.08
N GLU A 103 -2.02 9.95 12.13
CA GLU A 103 -2.48 9.43 13.42
C GLU A 103 -3.80 8.65 13.30
N ASP A 104 -4.73 9.09 12.46
CA ASP A 104 -6.04 8.43 12.32
C ASP A 104 -5.91 7.14 11.52
N LYS A 105 -5.09 7.12 10.46
CA LYS A 105 -4.70 5.88 9.77
C LYS A 105 -3.98 4.92 10.73
N LEU A 106 -3.10 5.42 11.58
CA LEU A 106 -2.39 4.59 12.57
C LEU A 106 -3.34 3.95 13.57
N LYS A 107 -4.33 4.69 14.09
CA LYS A 107 -5.38 4.15 14.99
C LYS A 107 -6.18 3.03 14.31
N ALA A 108 -6.57 3.23 13.05
CA ALA A 108 -7.29 2.22 12.28
C ALA A 108 -6.45 0.96 12.08
N VAL A 109 -5.20 1.10 11.62
CA VAL A 109 -4.24 0.01 11.39
C VAL A 109 -3.94 -0.75 12.69
N ALA A 110 -3.84 -0.08 13.82
CA ALA A 110 -3.60 -0.69 15.13
C ALA A 110 -4.69 -1.69 15.55
N SER A 111 -5.87 -1.60 14.98
CA SER A 111 -6.98 -2.51 15.26
C SER A 111 -6.79 -3.92 14.67
N PHE A 112 -6.01 -4.07 13.60
CA PHE A 112 -5.87 -5.34 12.87
C PHE A 112 -4.43 -5.87 12.75
N VAL A 113 -3.40 -5.03 12.73
CA VAL A 113 -2.00 -5.49 12.72
C VAL A 113 -1.65 -6.13 14.07
N ARG A 114 -1.36 -7.44 14.08
CA ARG A 114 -1.07 -8.26 15.28
C ARG A 114 0.14 -9.16 15.12
N VAL A 115 0.38 -9.64 13.91
CA VAL A 115 1.43 -10.61 13.56
C VAL A 115 2.13 -10.16 12.26
N PRO A 116 3.32 -10.69 11.93
CA PRO A 116 4.04 -10.34 10.70
C PRO A 116 3.21 -10.51 9.42
N GLU A 117 2.34 -11.51 9.39
CA GLU A 117 1.46 -11.85 8.27
C GLU A 117 0.42 -10.77 7.95
N ASP A 118 0.09 -9.92 8.93
CA ASP A 118 -0.84 -8.79 8.72
C ASP A 118 -0.21 -7.62 7.95
N VAL A 119 1.11 -7.69 7.71
CA VAL A 119 1.87 -6.63 7.04
C VAL A 119 2.61 -7.22 5.84
N VAL A 120 1.99 -7.17 4.68
CA VAL A 120 2.59 -7.53 3.39
C VAL A 120 2.87 -6.25 2.62
N ILE A 121 4.14 -6.04 2.21
CA ILE A 121 4.58 -4.76 1.62
C ILE A 121 5.36 -4.94 0.32
N PRO A 122 5.15 -4.05 -0.66
CA PRO A 122 6.00 -3.93 -1.82
C PRO A 122 7.32 -3.24 -1.46
N VAL A 123 8.43 -3.85 -1.88
CA VAL A 123 9.77 -3.29 -1.64
C VAL A 123 10.63 -3.36 -2.89
N MET A 124 11.54 -2.40 -3.02
CA MET A 124 12.60 -2.38 -4.02
C MET A 124 13.95 -2.63 -3.33
N ARG A 125 14.91 -3.22 -4.03
CA ARG A 125 16.29 -3.28 -3.54
C ARG A 125 16.92 -1.90 -3.64
N MET A 126 17.56 -1.46 -2.56
CA MET A 126 18.37 -0.24 -2.60
C MET A 126 19.74 -0.61 -3.21
N GLU A 127 20.12 0.09 -4.27
CA GLU A 127 21.39 -0.15 -4.95
C GLU A 127 22.60 -0.04 -4.01
N ASN A 128 23.58 -0.91 -4.23
CA ASN A 128 24.85 -0.95 -3.51
C ASN A 128 24.71 -1.13 -1.98
N THR A 129 23.58 -1.61 -1.49
CA THR A 129 23.32 -1.89 -0.05
C THR A 129 22.64 -3.24 0.13
N ASN A 130 22.50 -3.66 1.41
CA ASN A 130 21.65 -4.79 1.79
C ASN A 130 20.27 -4.32 2.29
N GLN A 131 19.90 -3.08 2.00
CA GLN A 131 18.63 -2.50 2.41
C GLN A 131 17.58 -2.58 1.30
N TYR A 132 16.34 -2.40 1.70
CA TYR A 132 15.18 -2.31 0.83
C TYR A 132 14.50 -0.95 1.00
N ILE A 133 13.87 -0.46 -0.05
CA ILE A 133 13.03 0.73 0.00
C ILE A 133 11.58 0.28 0.00
N SER A 134 10.78 0.75 0.95
CA SER A 134 9.32 0.51 0.92
C SER A 134 8.64 1.46 -0.06
N GLN A 135 7.78 0.91 -0.91
CA GLN A 135 6.96 1.69 -1.81
C GLN A 135 5.61 2.06 -1.19
N ASP A 136 5.05 1.19 -0.37
CA ASP A 136 3.76 1.36 0.33
C ASP A 136 3.78 0.67 1.70
N GLY A 137 2.70 0.81 2.46
CA GLY A 137 2.50 0.14 3.75
C GLY A 137 3.20 0.80 4.93
N HIS A 138 3.66 2.05 4.81
CA HIS A 138 4.41 2.77 5.84
C HIS A 138 3.70 2.81 7.20
N THR A 139 2.38 3.09 7.21
CA THR A 139 1.59 3.10 8.46
C THR A 139 1.50 1.71 9.10
N ARG A 140 1.34 0.65 8.29
CA ARG A 140 1.32 -0.75 8.78
C ARG A 140 2.66 -1.16 9.37
N MET A 141 3.77 -0.82 8.71
CA MET A 141 5.13 -1.08 9.21
C MET A 141 5.42 -0.30 10.50
N TYR A 142 5.04 0.97 10.55
CA TYR A 142 5.20 1.78 11.76
C TYR A 142 4.41 1.20 12.93
N CYS A 143 3.15 0.80 12.70
CA CYS A 143 2.34 0.10 13.70
C CYS A 143 2.99 -1.21 14.18
N ALA A 144 3.50 -2.02 13.26
CA ALA A 144 4.23 -3.26 13.60
C ALA A 144 5.45 -2.95 14.49
N CYS A 145 6.24 -1.95 14.13
CA CYS A 145 7.38 -1.48 14.92
C CYS A 145 6.95 -1.07 16.36
N GLN A 146 5.89 -0.28 16.50
CA GLN A 146 5.35 0.14 17.80
C GLN A 146 4.88 -1.04 18.67
N LYS A 147 4.40 -2.10 18.03
CA LYS A 147 3.97 -3.33 18.72
C LYS A 147 5.10 -4.34 18.99
N GLY A 148 6.35 -3.99 18.65
CA GLY A 148 7.51 -4.85 18.84
C GLY A 148 7.65 -5.99 17.85
N ILE A 149 6.85 -5.98 16.76
CA ILE A 149 7.00 -6.87 15.61
C ILE A 149 8.24 -6.40 14.84
N ARG A 150 9.20 -7.29 14.63
CA ARG A 150 10.48 -6.94 14.00
C ARG A 150 10.55 -7.33 12.54
N THR A 151 9.77 -8.33 12.13
CA THR A 151 9.75 -8.89 10.78
C THR A 151 8.40 -8.67 10.15
N VAL A 152 8.36 -8.41 8.86
CA VAL A 152 7.12 -8.30 8.05
C VAL A 152 7.24 -9.18 6.81
N LYS A 153 6.14 -9.40 6.11
CA LYS A 153 6.15 -10.06 4.80
C LYS A 153 6.39 -9.02 3.72
N ALA A 154 7.25 -9.34 2.77
CA ALA A 154 7.59 -8.45 1.67
C ALA A 154 7.63 -9.19 0.34
N PHE A 155 7.43 -8.47 -0.75
CA PHE A 155 7.65 -8.93 -2.12
C PHE A 155 8.38 -7.87 -2.92
N LEU A 156 9.20 -8.31 -3.89
CA LEU A 156 9.94 -7.39 -4.75
C LEU A 156 9.03 -6.83 -5.84
N VAL A 157 9.09 -5.52 -6.03
CA VAL A 157 8.47 -4.79 -7.14
C VAL A 157 9.57 -4.01 -7.86
N GLY A 158 9.57 -4.02 -9.18
CA GLY A 158 10.43 -3.19 -10.03
C GLY A 158 11.86 -2.93 -9.53
N GLU A 159 12.48 -1.93 -10.11
CA GLU A 159 13.79 -1.40 -9.71
C GLU A 159 13.64 0.03 -9.17
N GLU A 160 14.64 0.50 -8.40
CA GLU A 160 14.69 1.89 -7.94
C GLU A 160 14.63 2.84 -9.14
N ASN A 161 13.81 3.87 -9.05
CA ASN A 161 13.61 4.88 -10.08
C ASN A 161 13.76 6.30 -9.50
N ASP A 162 13.83 7.30 -10.36
CA ASP A 162 14.06 8.69 -9.98
C ASP A 162 13.03 9.21 -8.96
N TYR A 163 11.78 8.78 -9.06
CA TYR A 163 10.72 9.12 -8.13
C TYR A 163 11.04 8.60 -6.72
N ILE A 164 11.27 7.32 -6.59
CA ILE A 164 11.58 6.67 -5.29
C ILE A 164 12.89 7.23 -4.72
N SER A 165 13.91 7.39 -5.54
CA SER A 165 15.22 7.94 -5.12
C SER A 165 15.07 9.36 -4.56
N TYR A 166 14.22 10.19 -5.16
CA TYR A 166 13.91 11.53 -4.65
C TYR A 166 13.25 11.47 -3.26
N PHE A 167 12.21 10.65 -3.09
CA PHE A 167 11.52 10.52 -1.81
C PHE A 167 12.41 9.96 -0.70
N VAL A 168 13.25 8.98 -1.02
CA VAL A 168 14.28 8.46 -0.09
C VAL A 168 15.27 9.54 0.32
N LYS A 169 15.77 10.33 -0.64
CA LYS A 169 16.67 11.47 -0.37
C LYS A 169 16.00 12.46 0.57
N GLU A 170 14.75 12.82 0.33
CA GLU A 170 13.98 13.74 1.15
C GLU A 170 13.70 13.18 2.55
N ALA A 171 13.42 11.89 2.70
CA ALA A 171 13.31 11.23 3.98
C ALA A 171 14.63 11.31 4.77
N ARG A 172 15.75 10.99 4.13
CA ARG A 172 17.10 11.05 4.74
C ARG A 172 17.51 12.46 5.13
N ASN A 173 17.18 13.48 4.35
CA ASN A 173 17.42 14.89 4.67
C ASN A 173 16.70 15.30 5.98
N ARG A 174 15.61 14.61 6.32
CA ARG A 174 14.84 14.80 7.58
C ARG A 174 15.28 13.87 8.72
N GLY A 175 16.35 13.08 8.51
CA GLY A 175 16.85 12.13 9.51
C GLY A 175 16.07 10.82 9.58
N ILE A 176 15.27 10.50 8.57
CA ILE A 176 14.47 9.27 8.50
C ILE A 176 15.26 8.20 7.75
N TYR A 177 15.84 7.26 8.46
CA TYR A 177 16.66 6.16 7.92
C TYR A 177 16.01 4.78 8.11
N LYS A 178 15.00 4.68 8.96
CA LYS A 178 14.28 3.45 9.28
C LYS A 178 12.84 3.78 9.67
N ILE A 179 11.98 2.77 9.69
CA ILE A 179 10.54 2.92 9.96
C ILE A 179 10.28 3.62 11.31
N SER A 180 11.05 3.31 12.35
CA SER A 180 10.88 3.92 13.68
C SER A 180 11.23 5.41 13.75
N ASP A 181 11.90 5.96 12.75
CA ASP A 181 12.28 7.39 12.71
C ASP A 181 11.14 8.26 12.14
N MET A 182 10.12 7.65 11.55
CA MET A 182 8.98 8.38 11.00
C MET A 182 8.21 9.12 12.11
N GLN A 183 7.62 10.25 11.74
CA GLN A 183 6.90 11.12 12.68
C GLN A 183 5.40 10.93 12.55
N VAL A 184 4.70 10.75 13.67
CA VAL A 184 3.24 10.73 13.69
C VAL A 184 2.73 12.16 13.73
N LEU A 185 1.82 12.51 12.83
CA LEU A 185 1.16 13.80 12.74
C LEU A 185 -0.34 13.63 12.90
N SER A 186 -1.04 14.66 13.38
CA SER A 186 -2.50 14.71 13.27
C SER A 186 -2.92 14.62 11.80
N HIS A 187 -4.15 14.20 11.53
CA HIS A 187 -4.67 14.11 10.16
C HIS A 187 -4.57 15.46 9.40
N GLU A 188 -4.86 16.57 10.08
CA GLU A 188 -4.76 17.92 9.52
C GLU A 188 -3.31 18.27 9.14
N GLU A 189 -2.35 18.06 10.07
CA GLU A 189 -0.94 18.30 9.80
C GLU A 189 -0.36 17.38 8.72
N TYR A 190 -0.80 16.11 8.69
CA TYR A 190 -0.40 15.14 7.67
C TYR A 190 -0.86 15.59 6.28
N THR A 191 -2.12 16.03 6.17
CA THR A 191 -2.67 16.57 4.92
C THR A 191 -1.89 17.80 4.47
N GLU A 192 -1.62 18.72 5.40
CA GLU A 192 -0.88 19.95 5.06
C GLU A 192 0.58 19.67 4.67
N LYS A 193 1.28 18.77 5.38
CA LYS A 193 2.72 18.56 5.21
C LYS A 193 3.07 17.48 4.19
N TRP A 194 2.32 16.36 4.20
CA TRP A 194 2.61 15.22 3.32
C TRP A 194 1.91 15.33 1.97
N HIS A 195 0.60 15.55 1.96
CA HIS A 195 -0.12 15.64 0.69
C HIS A 195 0.38 16.83 -0.13
N ARG A 196 0.54 18.00 0.49
CA ARG A 196 1.12 19.16 -0.21
C ARG A 196 2.51 18.88 -0.76
N PHE A 197 3.38 18.21 -0.01
CA PHE A 197 4.71 17.83 -0.50
C PHE A 197 4.61 16.91 -1.73
N CYS A 198 3.71 15.93 -1.71
CA CYS A 198 3.46 15.06 -2.87
C CYS A 198 2.93 15.86 -4.07
N ASP A 199 1.94 16.72 -3.84
CA ASP A 199 1.31 17.55 -4.89
C ASP A 199 2.33 18.48 -5.55
N GLU A 200 3.19 19.12 -4.76
CA GLU A 200 4.27 19.99 -5.25
C GLU A 200 5.26 19.19 -6.13
N TYR A 201 5.62 17.99 -5.71
CA TYR A 201 6.51 17.12 -6.48
C TYR A 201 5.90 16.72 -7.83
N PHE A 202 4.67 16.23 -7.84
CA PHE A 202 4.01 15.76 -9.07
C PHE A 202 3.69 16.92 -10.02
N SER A 203 3.17 18.05 -9.51
CA SER A 203 2.88 19.23 -10.32
C SER A 203 4.13 19.83 -10.99
N SER A 204 5.31 19.70 -10.37
CA SER A 204 6.56 20.18 -10.96
C SER A 204 7.03 19.35 -12.17
N ARG A 205 6.58 18.08 -12.26
CA ARG A 205 6.98 17.14 -13.34
C ARG A 205 5.99 17.08 -14.50
N GLU A 206 4.78 17.58 -14.34
CA GLU A 206 3.82 17.71 -15.43
C GLU A 206 4.14 18.90 -16.37
N GLN A 207 5.12 19.73 -15.99
CA GLN A 207 5.52 20.93 -16.74
C GLN A 207 6.80 20.73 -17.57
N ASP A 208 7.47 19.60 -17.45
CA ASP A 208 8.65 19.19 -18.22
C ASP A 208 8.30 18.09 -19.27
#